data_d206a0ee4a4583327248851428c837cd
#
_entry.id   d206a0ee4a4583327248851428c837cd
#
_cell.length_a   1.000
_cell.length_b   1.000
_cell.length_c   1.000
_cell.angle_alpha   90.00
_cell.angle_beta   90.00
_cell.angle_gamma   90.00
#
_symmetry.space_group_name_H-M   'P 1'
#
loop_
_entity.id
_entity.type
_entity.pdbx_description
1 polymer ?
#
loop_
_entity_poly.entity_id
_entity_poly.type
_entity_poly.pdbx_seq_one_letter_code
_entity_poly.pdbx_strand_id
1 'polypeptide(L)'
;MRAYIERNRLSQFTRRLCLCIGALTFVAHADAGQFSVRVTDPTGLPVTDAVVYANMITGTPPDRPKREISVEQINKEFVPLVSVLQAGTLVNFPNRDTVRHHVYSFSPAKTFEIKLYSGVPGKPIMFEKAGEIVLGCNIHDTMLAYMLVVDTPIFSKTDKRGMALLDGLPAGEYEILTWYPGLAVAATPAPQKRKLSANDNAKLEFVFSTKPQNPAILKSGTGK
;
A
#
# COMPACT_ATOMS: atom_id res chain seq x y z
N MET A 1 -80.04 -8.12 -54.02
CA MET A 1 -79.57 -8.54 -55.34
C MET A 1 -78.07 -8.42 -55.33
N ARG A 2 -77.38 -9.55 -55.48
CA ARG A 2 -75.93 -9.80 -55.72
C ARG A 2 -75.00 -9.37 -54.57
N ALA A 3 -74.50 -10.24 -53.76
CA ALA A 3 -73.67 -11.41 -53.99
C ALA A 3 -72.24 -11.04 -54.36
N TYR A 4 -71.36 -11.38 -53.42
CA TYR A 4 -70.12 -12.18 -53.67
C TYR A 4 -68.94 -11.40 -54.20
N ILE A 5 -67.82 -11.41 -53.53
CA ILE A 5 -66.79 -12.45 -53.46
C ILE A 5 -65.77 -12.10 -52.37
N GLU A 6 -65.59 -13.04 -51.44
CA GLU A 6 -64.39 -13.18 -50.66
C GLU A 6 -63.18 -13.43 -51.53
N ARG A 7 -62.07 -12.86 -51.23
CA ARG A 7 -60.75 -13.46 -51.48
C ARG A 7 -59.77 -13.17 -50.39
N ASN A 8 -59.51 -14.21 -49.69
CA ASN A 8 -58.34 -14.46 -48.85
C ASN A 8 -57.09 -13.72 -49.33
N ARG A 9 -56.56 -12.88 -48.43
CA ARG A 9 -55.15 -12.56 -48.43
C ARG A 9 -54.54 -13.09 -47.17
N LEU A 10 -53.94 -14.30 -47.28
CA LEU A 10 -52.99 -14.78 -46.34
C LEU A 10 -51.81 -13.78 -46.31
N SER A 11 -51.79 -12.93 -45.29
CA SER A 11 -50.58 -12.19 -45.01
C SER A 11 -49.57 -13.11 -44.34
N GLN A 12 -48.51 -13.37 -45.04
CA GLN A 12 -47.34 -14.08 -44.55
C GLN A 12 -46.73 -13.27 -43.40
N PHE A 13 -46.98 -13.71 -42.16
CA PHE A 13 -46.22 -13.28 -41.01
C PHE A 13 -44.83 -13.91 -41.10
N THR A 14 -43.93 -13.15 -41.72
CA THR A 14 -42.48 -13.45 -41.63
C THR A 14 -42.05 -13.29 -40.18
N ARG A 15 -41.97 -14.38 -39.45
CA ARG A 15 -41.30 -14.46 -38.13
C ARG A 15 -39.84 -14.08 -38.35
N ARG A 16 -39.51 -12.83 -38.11
CA ARG A 16 -38.10 -12.42 -37.86
C ARG A 16 -37.69 -12.95 -36.50
N LEU A 17 -37.08 -14.12 -36.52
CA LEU A 17 -36.37 -14.69 -35.38
C LEU A 17 -35.13 -13.83 -35.15
N CYS A 18 -35.22 -12.84 -34.23
CA CYS A 18 -34.08 -12.12 -33.73
C CYS A 18 -33.25 -13.10 -32.91
N LEU A 19 -32.21 -13.65 -33.49
CA LEU A 19 -31.13 -14.33 -32.78
C LEU A 19 -30.41 -13.24 -31.97
N CYS A 20 -30.78 -13.05 -30.69
CA CYS A 20 -29.95 -12.36 -29.73
C CYS A 20 -28.76 -13.26 -29.41
N ILE A 21 -27.67 -13.10 -30.15
CA ILE A 21 -26.37 -13.65 -29.78
C ILE A 21 -25.93 -12.86 -28.54
N GLY A 22 -26.25 -13.38 -27.36
CA GLY A 22 -25.70 -12.91 -26.10
C GLY A 22 -24.19 -13.14 -26.15
N ALA A 23 -23.44 -12.08 -26.36
CA ALA A 23 -22.01 -12.11 -26.15
C ALA A 23 -21.77 -12.41 -24.67
N LEU A 24 -21.51 -13.67 -24.32
CA LEU A 24 -20.92 -14.03 -23.03
C LEU A 24 -19.55 -13.35 -22.99
N THR A 25 -19.48 -12.19 -22.35
CA THR A 25 -18.19 -11.62 -21.97
C THR A 25 -17.59 -12.53 -20.89
N PHE A 26 -16.68 -13.39 -21.31
CA PHE A 26 -15.79 -14.09 -20.40
C PHE A 26 -14.97 -13.01 -19.69
N VAL A 27 -15.37 -12.65 -18.48
CA VAL A 27 -14.49 -11.93 -17.57
C VAL A 27 -13.38 -12.92 -17.21
N ALA A 28 -12.25 -12.82 -17.89
CA ALA A 28 -11.06 -13.53 -17.49
C ALA A 28 -10.72 -13.04 -16.07
N HIS A 29 -11.01 -13.88 -15.06
CA HIS A 29 -10.46 -13.68 -13.74
C HIS A 29 -8.95 -13.80 -13.93
N ALA A 30 -8.23 -12.69 -13.77
CA ALA A 30 -6.79 -12.75 -13.72
C ALA A 30 -6.43 -13.59 -12.49
N ASP A 31 -5.89 -14.76 -12.74
CA ASP A 31 -5.41 -15.67 -11.71
C ASP A 31 -4.28 -14.97 -10.95
N ALA A 32 -4.58 -14.44 -9.79
CA ALA A 32 -3.66 -13.64 -8.98
C ALA A 32 -3.11 -14.49 -7.83
N GLY A 33 -1.78 -14.53 -7.75
CA GLY A 33 -1.09 -15.14 -6.62
C GLY A 33 -0.92 -14.17 -5.45
N GLN A 34 -0.36 -14.66 -4.35
CA GLN A 34 -0.06 -13.88 -3.16
C GLN A 34 1.17 -14.40 -2.41
N PHE A 35 1.82 -13.51 -1.67
CA PHE A 35 2.83 -13.86 -0.67
C PHE A 35 2.26 -13.62 0.72
N SER A 36 2.26 -14.65 1.57
CA SER A 36 2.03 -14.54 3.02
C SER A 36 3.37 -14.48 3.71
N VAL A 37 3.73 -13.32 4.26
CA VAL A 37 5.06 -13.05 4.81
C VAL A 37 4.96 -12.93 6.31
N ARG A 38 5.78 -13.70 7.03
CA ARG A 38 5.97 -13.59 8.48
C ARG A 38 7.29 -12.88 8.77
N VAL A 39 7.28 -11.93 9.68
CA VAL A 39 8.47 -11.22 10.15
C VAL A 39 8.60 -11.42 11.66
N THR A 40 9.77 -11.90 12.09
CA THR A 40 10.07 -12.12 13.50
C THR A 40 11.40 -11.51 13.89
N ASP A 41 11.61 -11.32 15.18
CA ASP A 41 12.89 -11.03 15.77
C ASP A 41 13.74 -12.32 15.95
N PRO A 42 15.01 -12.24 16.40
CA PRO A 42 15.87 -13.42 16.58
C PRO A 42 15.34 -14.40 17.62
N THR A 43 14.42 -14.01 18.48
CA THR A 43 13.81 -14.88 19.51
C THR A 43 12.54 -15.54 19.03
N GLY A 44 12.10 -15.28 17.75
CA GLY A 44 10.88 -15.80 17.16
C GLY A 44 9.63 -14.98 17.50
N LEU A 45 9.76 -13.86 18.23
CA LEU A 45 8.63 -12.98 18.51
C LEU A 45 8.21 -12.19 17.26
N PRO A 46 6.90 -11.98 17.04
CA PRO A 46 6.41 -11.24 15.89
C PRO A 46 6.86 -9.77 15.93
N VAL A 47 7.22 -9.23 14.78
CA VAL A 47 7.52 -7.81 14.60
C VAL A 47 6.31 -7.13 13.97
N THR A 48 5.67 -6.23 14.72
CA THR A 48 4.55 -5.41 14.23
C THR A 48 5.07 -4.19 13.47
N ASP A 49 4.31 -3.70 12.48
CA ASP A 49 4.64 -2.52 11.67
C ASP A 49 5.94 -2.63 10.85
N ALA A 50 6.51 -3.82 10.69
CA ALA A 50 7.53 -4.02 9.68
C ALA A 50 6.92 -3.83 8.29
N VAL A 51 7.59 -3.10 7.42
CA VAL A 51 7.19 -2.96 6.02
C VAL A 51 7.73 -4.15 5.23
N VAL A 52 6.87 -4.79 4.46
CA VAL A 52 7.21 -5.80 3.47
C VAL A 52 6.84 -5.26 2.11
N TYR A 53 7.75 -5.30 1.16
CA TYR A 53 7.50 -4.86 -0.21
C TYR A 53 8.19 -5.77 -1.22
N ALA A 54 7.67 -5.79 -2.44
CA ALA A 54 8.19 -6.65 -3.49
C ALA A 54 8.43 -5.88 -4.78
N ASN A 55 9.62 -6.07 -5.35
CA ASN A 55 9.95 -5.61 -6.69
C ASN A 55 9.72 -6.78 -7.66
N MET A 56 8.95 -6.55 -8.71
CA MET A 56 8.79 -7.54 -9.78
C MET A 56 10.03 -7.53 -10.66
N ILE A 57 10.70 -8.68 -10.80
CA ILE A 57 11.93 -8.82 -11.60
C ILE A 57 11.55 -9.09 -13.06
N THR A 58 10.53 -9.93 -13.29
CA THR A 58 10.05 -10.29 -14.62
C THR A 58 8.55 -10.07 -14.72
N GLY A 59 8.10 -9.43 -15.82
CA GLY A 59 6.70 -9.11 -16.06
C GLY A 59 6.39 -7.63 -15.82
N THR A 60 5.10 -7.32 -15.76
CA THR A 60 4.60 -5.96 -15.50
C THR A 60 3.97 -5.91 -14.12
N PRO A 61 4.42 -5.02 -13.23
CA PRO A 61 3.78 -4.85 -11.92
C PRO A 61 2.29 -4.54 -12.07
N PRO A 62 1.46 -4.95 -11.10
CA PRO A 62 0.04 -4.61 -11.13
C PRO A 62 -0.13 -3.09 -11.10
N ASP A 63 -1.06 -2.59 -11.92
CA ASP A 63 -1.45 -1.18 -11.85
C ASP A 63 -2.33 -0.99 -10.61
N ARG A 64 -1.77 -0.30 -9.62
CA ARG A 64 -2.48 0.07 -8.40
C ARG A 64 -2.55 1.59 -8.31
N PRO A 65 -3.74 2.17 -8.24
CA PRO A 65 -3.87 3.61 -8.17
C PRO A 65 -3.21 4.15 -6.90
N LYS A 66 -2.38 5.17 -7.04
CA LYS A 66 -1.80 5.90 -5.92
C LYS A 66 -2.92 6.62 -5.18
N ARG A 67 -3.16 6.21 -3.96
CA ARG A 67 -4.14 6.87 -3.09
C ARG A 67 -3.44 7.93 -2.28
N GLU A 68 -4.09 9.07 -2.16
CA GLU A 68 -3.70 10.06 -1.18
C GLU A 68 -3.83 9.47 0.23
N ILE A 69 -2.82 9.68 1.07
CA ILE A 69 -2.82 9.19 2.46
C ILE A 69 -2.72 10.35 3.44
N SER A 70 -3.01 10.07 4.70
CA SER A 70 -2.86 11.04 5.79
C SER A 70 -1.96 10.50 6.88
N VAL A 71 -1.11 11.38 7.41
CA VAL A 71 -0.40 11.20 8.68
C VAL A 71 -0.95 12.27 9.62
N GLU A 72 -1.85 11.86 10.49
CA GLU A 72 -2.58 12.77 11.38
C GLU A 72 -1.75 13.12 12.63
N GLN A 73 -2.06 14.23 13.26
CA GLN A 73 -1.51 14.64 14.54
C GLN A 73 -2.63 14.57 15.58
N ILE A 74 -2.52 13.62 16.50
CA ILE A 74 -3.53 13.30 17.51
C ILE A 74 -2.82 13.04 18.83
N ASN A 75 -3.23 13.71 19.90
CA ASN A 75 -2.65 13.56 21.24
C ASN A 75 -1.13 13.81 21.29
N LYS A 76 -0.64 14.75 20.48
CA LYS A 76 0.78 15.07 20.33
C LYS A 76 1.60 13.89 19.78
N GLU A 77 1.00 13.12 18.88
CA GLU A 77 1.63 12.03 18.15
C GLU A 77 1.30 12.10 16.66
N PHE A 78 2.20 11.62 15.80
CA PHE A 78 1.88 11.32 14.42
C PHE A 78 1.24 9.93 14.31
N VAL A 79 0.10 9.84 13.62
CA VAL A 79 -0.68 8.61 13.45
C VAL A 79 -0.94 8.37 11.97
N PRO A 80 -0.53 7.22 11.40
CA PRO A 80 0.19 6.13 12.04
C PRO A 80 1.67 6.45 12.29
N LEU A 81 2.28 5.75 13.24
CA LEU A 81 3.71 5.89 13.56
C LEU A 81 4.62 5.44 12.41
N VAL A 82 4.22 4.40 11.69
CA VAL A 82 4.92 3.87 10.52
C VAL A 82 4.00 3.87 9.32
N SER A 83 4.42 4.50 8.24
CA SER A 83 3.72 4.52 6.95
C SER A 83 4.58 3.94 5.84
N VAL A 84 3.94 3.34 4.84
CA VAL A 84 4.57 2.95 3.58
C VAL A 84 3.74 3.49 2.42
N LEU A 85 4.39 4.00 1.39
CA LEU A 85 3.72 4.59 0.23
C LEU A 85 4.57 4.43 -1.03
N GLN A 86 3.91 4.43 -2.17
CA GLN A 86 4.60 4.43 -3.46
C GLN A 86 5.10 5.84 -3.82
N ALA A 87 6.25 5.94 -4.45
CA ALA A 87 6.78 7.21 -4.98
C ALA A 87 5.75 7.92 -5.87
N GLY A 88 5.58 9.24 -5.66
CA GLY A 88 4.55 10.07 -6.29
C GLY A 88 3.21 10.11 -5.56
N THR A 89 3.12 9.54 -4.35
CA THR A 89 1.93 9.65 -3.50
C THR A 89 1.87 11.03 -2.83
N LEU A 90 0.66 11.58 -2.75
CA LEU A 90 0.35 12.79 -1.99
C LEU A 90 0.02 12.42 -0.53
N VAL A 91 0.58 13.17 0.40
CA VAL A 91 0.35 12.97 1.85
C VAL A 91 -0.19 14.23 2.50
N ASN A 92 -1.30 14.10 3.19
CA ASN A 92 -1.86 15.14 4.06
C ASN A 92 -1.37 14.98 5.48
N PHE A 93 -1.28 16.11 6.18
CA PHE A 93 -0.87 16.18 7.58
C PHE A 93 -1.94 16.91 8.43
N PRO A 94 -3.16 16.36 8.60
CA PRO A 94 -4.18 17.03 9.39
C PRO A 94 -3.81 17.03 10.87
N ASN A 95 -3.94 18.22 11.50
CA ASN A 95 -3.79 18.41 12.93
C ASN A 95 -5.16 18.33 13.60
N ARG A 96 -5.40 17.28 14.39
CA ARG A 96 -6.63 17.02 15.14
C ARG A 96 -6.57 17.51 16.58
N ASP A 97 -5.40 17.98 17.01
CA ASP A 97 -5.22 18.52 18.38
C ASP A 97 -5.73 19.96 18.47
N THR A 98 -5.99 20.39 19.69
CA THR A 98 -6.34 21.78 20.01
C THR A 98 -5.15 22.73 19.99
N VAL A 99 -3.93 22.18 19.99
CA VAL A 99 -2.67 22.94 19.92
C VAL A 99 -2.13 22.90 18.49
N ARG A 100 -1.38 23.93 18.12
CA ARG A 100 -0.71 23.97 16.82
C ARG A 100 0.49 23.03 16.82
N HIS A 101 0.75 22.38 15.70
CA HIS A 101 1.92 21.55 15.47
C HIS A 101 2.72 22.02 14.26
N HIS A 102 3.96 21.59 14.22
CA HIS A 102 4.90 21.75 13.13
C HIS A 102 5.17 20.36 12.53
N VAL A 103 5.35 20.26 11.21
CA VAL A 103 5.78 19.02 10.56
C VAL A 103 6.99 19.31 9.71
N TYR A 104 8.07 18.58 9.92
CA TYR A 104 9.26 18.71 9.10
C TYR A 104 9.92 17.36 8.83
N SER A 105 10.73 17.31 7.80
CA SER A 105 11.68 16.24 7.54
C SER A 105 12.96 16.81 6.95
N PHE A 106 14.10 16.28 7.40
CA PHE A 106 15.42 16.53 6.82
C PHE A 106 15.98 15.29 6.09
N SER A 107 15.14 14.26 5.92
CA SER A 107 15.57 13.04 5.23
C SER A 107 15.93 13.30 3.76
N PRO A 108 16.98 12.66 3.22
CA PRO A 108 17.43 12.87 1.83
C PRO A 108 16.37 12.54 0.77
N ALA A 109 15.43 11.65 1.08
CA ALA A 109 14.33 11.30 0.19
C ALA A 109 13.30 12.43 0.07
N LYS A 110 13.05 13.19 1.15
CA LYS A 110 12.17 14.36 1.14
C LYS A 110 12.50 15.32 2.27
N THR A 111 12.97 16.51 1.91
CA THR A 111 13.14 17.62 2.85
C THR A 111 11.98 18.59 2.68
N PHE A 112 11.27 18.90 3.78
CA PHE A 112 10.17 19.87 3.79
C PHE A 112 9.87 20.36 5.19
N GLU A 113 9.12 21.46 5.25
CA GLU A 113 8.66 22.07 6.48
C GLU A 113 7.24 22.61 6.31
N ILE A 114 6.34 22.28 7.22
CA ILE A 114 5.03 22.92 7.40
C ILE A 114 5.09 23.64 8.74
N LYS A 115 5.16 24.98 8.72
CA LYS A 115 5.23 25.82 9.93
C LYS A 115 3.96 25.64 10.76
N LEU A 116 4.05 26.00 12.03
CA LEU A 116 2.98 25.85 13.04
C LEU A 116 1.57 26.14 12.51
N TYR A 117 0.70 25.14 12.54
CA TYR A 117 -0.68 25.21 12.04
C TYR A 117 -1.66 24.43 12.91
N SER A 118 -2.94 24.71 12.73
CA SER A 118 -4.09 23.96 13.24
C SER A 118 -4.94 23.48 12.07
N GLY A 119 -5.69 22.40 12.26
CA GLY A 119 -6.57 21.86 11.22
C GLY A 119 -5.81 21.20 10.07
N VAL A 120 -6.24 21.43 8.84
CA VAL A 120 -5.65 20.81 7.64
C VAL A 120 -4.79 21.82 6.90
N PRO A 121 -3.52 21.51 6.59
CA PRO A 121 -2.70 22.37 5.73
C PRO A 121 -3.33 22.51 4.34
N GLY A 122 -3.13 23.66 3.71
CA GLY A 122 -3.79 23.99 2.45
C GLY A 122 -3.43 23.10 1.25
N LYS A 123 -2.29 22.37 1.31
CA LYS A 123 -1.85 21.50 0.21
C LYS A 123 -1.16 20.25 0.74
N PRO A 124 -1.46 19.09 0.18
CA PRO A 124 -0.71 17.86 0.46
C PRO A 124 0.74 17.96 -0.06
N ILE A 125 1.63 17.19 0.54
CA ILE A 125 3.03 17.07 0.13
C ILE A 125 3.18 15.82 -0.76
N MET A 126 3.79 15.98 -1.91
CA MET A 126 4.14 14.86 -2.80
C MET A 126 5.48 14.24 -2.39
N PHE A 127 5.53 12.91 -2.32
CA PHE A 127 6.73 12.14 -1.99
C PHE A 127 7.20 11.39 -3.23
N GLU A 128 8.12 11.99 -3.98
CA GLU A 128 8.52 11.57 -5.33
C GLU A 128 9.67 10.55 -5.33
N LYS A 129 10.52 10.57 -4.32
CA LYS A 129 11.76 9.80 -4.28
C LYS A 129 11.67 8.69 -3.26
N ALA A 130 12.02 7.46 -3.68
CA ALA A 130 12.12 6.32 -2.77
C ALA A 130 13.18 6.55 -1.69
N GLY A 131 12.92 6.05 -0.50
CA GLY A 131 13.81 6.13 0.65
C GLY A 131 13.08 6.31 1.97
N GLU A 132 13.88 6.33 3.04
CA GLU A 132 13.39 6.51 4.40
C GLU A 132 13.17 7.99 4.71
N ILE A 133 12.10 8.26 5.45
CA ILE A 133 11.73 9.60 5.89
C ILE A 133 11.41 9.56 7.38
N VAL A 134 12.02 10.47 8.11
CA VAL A 134 11.66 10.73 9.51
C VAL A 134 10.93 12.06 9.57
N LEU A 135 9.74 12.04 10.14
CA LEU A 135 8.95 13.23 10.44
C LEU A 135 9.21 13.67 11.88
N GLY A 136 9.28 14.97 12.09
CA GLY A 136 9.44 15.57 13.40
C GLY A 136 8.53 16.78 13.63
N CYS A 137 8.39 17.18 14.89
CA CYS A 137 7.71 18.39 15.32
C CYS A 137 8.64 19.22 16.23
N ASN A 138 8.81 20.52 15.96
CA ASN A 138 9.74 21.38 16.71
C ASN A 138 9.29 21.72 18.13
N ILE A 139 8.02 21.57 18.46
CA ILE A 139 7.49 21.97 19.77
C ILE A 139 7.19 20.81 20.71
N HIS A 140 7.33 19.58 20.20
CA HIS A 140 7.18 18.36 20.99
C HIS A 140 8.22 17.35 20.52
N ASP A 141 9.35 17.27 21.20
CA ASP A 141 10.52 16.45 20.81
C ASP A 141 10.19 14.96 20.67
N THR A 142 9.13 14.49 21.34
CA THR A 142 8.66 13.11 21.25
C THR A 142 7.79 12.82 20.02
N MET A 143 7.38 13.84 19.25
CA MET A 143 6.56 13.65 18.05
C MET A 143 7.44 13.26 16.86
N LEU A 144 7.61 11.97 16.69
CA LEU A 144 8.30 11.38 15.52
C LEU A 144 7.36 10.39 14.80
N ALA A 145 7.54 10.28 13.49
CA ALA A 145 6.99 9.19 12.70
C ALA A 145 7.96 8.81 11.58
N TYR A 146 7.75 7.64 11.03
CA TYR A 146 8.63 7.05 10.03
C TYR A 146 7.84 6.69 8.79
N MET A 147 8.38 6.99 7.63
CA MET A 147 7.77 6.65 6.36
C MET A 147 8.81 5.96 5.48
N LEU A 148 8.39 4.91 4.80
CA LEU A 148 9.17 4.32 3.72
C LEU A 148 8.47 4.62 2.39
N VAL A 149 9.16 5.32 1.51
CA VAL A 149 8.74 5.49 0.11
C VAL A 149 9.40 4.42 -0.73
N VAL A 150 8.61 3.67 -1.48
CA VAL A 150 9.07 2.59 -2.37
C VAL A 150 8.65 2.88 -3.82
N ASP A 151 9.41 2.36 -4.79
CA ASP A 151 9.07 2.54 -6.21
C ASP A 151 7.97 1.57 -6.68
N THR A 152 7.77 0.48 -5.94
CA THR A 152 6.80 -0.55 -6.28
C THR A 152 5.42 -0.27 -5.71
N PRO A 153 4.33 -0.65 -6.40
CA PRO A 153 2.98 -0.62 -5.83
C PRO A 153 2.67 -1.81 -4.89
N ILE A 154 3.63 -2.73 -4.71
CA ILE A 154 3.43 -3.99 -3.97
C ILE A 154 4.07 -3.87 -2.60
N PHE A 155 3.28 -3.54 -1.59
CA PHE A 155 3.75 -3.41 -0.21
C PHE A 155 2.61 -3.61 0.80
N SER A 156 2.99 -3.98 2.02
CA SER A 156 2.09 -4.13 3.17
C SER A 156 2.89 -3.93 4.46
N LYS A 157 2.20 -3.70 5.57
CA LYS A 157 2.80 -3.72 6.90
C LYS A 157 2.41 -4.99 7.64
N THR A 158 3.28 -5.46 8.52
CA THR A 158 2.94 -6.58 9.39
C THR A 158 1.95 -6.20 10.48
N ASP A 159 1.04 -7.10 10.75
CA ASP A 159 0.09 -7.02 11.87
C ASP A 159 0.76 -7.39 13.22
N LYS A 160 -0.05 -7.43 14.30
CA LYS A 160 0.41 -7.81 15.65
C LYS A 160 0.95 -9.25 15.75
N ARG A 161 0.68 -10.09 14.75
CA ARG A 161 1.20 -11.45 14.64
C ARG A 161 2.47 -11.53 13.78
N GLY A 162 2.96 -10.37 13.31
CA GLY A 162 4.10 -10.28 12.41
C GLY A 162 3.75 -10.71 10.97
N MET A 163 2.48 -10.72 10.59
CA MET A 163 2.03 -11.18 9.27
C MET A 163 1.74 -10.01 8.33
N ALA A 164 2.26 -10.07 7.12
CA ALA A 164 1.92 -9.19 6.02
C ALA A 164 1.44 -10.00 4.82
N LEU A 165 0.47 -9.48 4.09
CA LEU A 165 -0.05 -10.07 2.87
C LEU A 165 0.25 -9.16 1.68
N LEU A 166 0.88 -9.72 0.65
CA LEU A 166 1.04 -9.10 -0.66
C LEU A 166 0.18 -9.90 -1.64
N ASP A 167 -0.99 -9.38 -1.97
CA ASP A 167 -2.03 -10.05 -2.77
C ASP A 167 -2.20 -9.45 -4.17
N GLY A 168 -3.02 -10.10 -4.98
CA GLY A 168 -3.34 -9.60 -6.32
C GLY A 168 -2.14 -9.55 -7.25
N LEU A 169 -1.21 -10.49 -7.13
CA LEU A 169 0.05 -10.49 -7.85
C LEU A 169 -0.03 -11.34 -9.11
N PRO A 170 0.38 -10.81 -10.27
CA PRO A 170 0.54 -11.61 -11.47
C PRO A 170 1.63 -12.67 -11.30
N ALA A 171 1.57 -13.74 -12.09
CA ALA A 171 2.66 -14.71 -12.14
C ALA A 171 3.95 -14.03 -12.60
N GLY A 172 5.09 -14.37 -11.97
CA GLY A 172 6.36 -13.73 -12.26
C GLY A 172 7.44 -14.04 -11.22
N GLU A 173 8.58 -13.41 -11.37
CA GLU A 173 9.67 -13.45 -10.41
C GLU A 173 9.71 -12.15 -9.60
N TYR A 174 9.86 -12.28 -8.31
CA TYR A 174 9.83 -11.20 -7.36
C TYR A 174 11.05 -11.20 -6.46
N GLU A 175 11.50 -10.02 -6.08
CA GLU A 175 12.43 -9.80 -4.99
C GLU A 175 11.67 -9.16 -3.84
N ILE A 176 11.57 -9.88 -2.72
CA ILE A 176 10.83 -9.47 -1.53
C ILE A 176 11.81 -8.94 -0.49
N LEU A 177 11.51 -7.77 0.04
CA LEU A 177 12.34 -7.03 0.98
C LEU A 177 11.53 -6.67 2.22
N THR A 178 12.26 -6.42 3.31
CA THR A 178 11.67 -5.92 4.56
C THR A 178 12.40 -4.67 5.03
N TRP A 179 11.67 -3.83 5.75
CA TRP A 179 12.23 -2.65 6.39
C TRP A 179 11.56 -2.40 7.75
N TYR A 180 12.31 -1.83 8.68
CA TYR A 180 11.81 -1.42 9.98
C TYR A 180 12.52 -0.15 10.44
N PRO A 181 11.80 0.86 11.02
CA PRO A 181 12.42 2.11 11.46
C PRO A 181 13.53 1.89 12.48
N GLY A 182 14.66 2.60 12.27
CA GLY A 182 15.79 2.54 13.20
C GLY A 182 16.58 1.24 13.21
N LEU A 183 16.23 0.28 12.34
CA LEU A 183 17.02 -0.94 12.19
C LEU A 183 18.19 -0.69 11.22
N ALA A 184 19.41 -1.00 11.66
CA ALA A 184 20.57 -0.89 10.79
C ALA A 184 20.42 -1.83 9.58
N VAL A 185 20.92 -1.40 8.41
CA VAL A 185 20.89 -2.21 7.18
C VAL A 185 21.50 -3.60 7.39
N ALA A 186 22.60 -3.70 8.15
CA ALA A 186 23.24 -4.97 8.50
C ALA A 186 22.37 -5.92 9.36
N ALA A 187 21.34 -5.38 10.02
CA ALA A 187 20.40 -6.17 10.83
C ALA A 187 19.12 -6.55 10.06
N THR A 188 18.94 -5.98 8.88
CA THR A 188 17.82 -6.31 7.99
C THR A 188 18.13 -7.60 7.23
N PRO A 189 17.20 -8.56 7.15
CA PRO A 189 17.40 -9.78 6.38
C PRO A 189 17.67 -9.49 4.91
N ALA A 190 18.49 -10.32 4.29
CA ALA A 190 18.74 -10.24 2.85
C ALA A 190 17.43 -10.39 2.06
N PRO A 191 17.28 -9.70 0.92
CA PRO A 191 16.15 -9.87 0.04
C PRO A 191 15.98 -11.33 -0.39
N GLN A 192 14.73 -11.78 -0.53
CA GLN A 192 14.42 -13.14 -1.00
C GLN A 192 13.83 -13.10 -2.40
N LYS A 193 14.45 -13.81 -3.34
CA LYS A 193 13.89 -13.99 -4.68
C LYS A 193 12.94 -15.17 -4.70
N ARG A 194 11.74 -14.99 -5.28
CA ARG A 194 10.71 -16.01 -5.39
C ARG A 194 10.00 -15.92 -6.73
N LYS A 195 9.73 -17.11 -7.29
CA LYS A 195 8.82 -17.25 -8.42
C LYS A 195 7.42 -17.50 -7.87
N LEU A 196 6.44 -16.78 -8.40
CA LEU A 196 5.03 -16.93 -8.08
C LEU A 196 4.29 -17.42 -9.33
N SER A 197 3.53 -18.48 -9.19
CA SER A 197 2.61 -18.97 -10.23
C SER A 197 1.23 -18.35 -10.04
N ALA A 198 0.40 -18.44 -11.07
CA ALA A 198 -1.01 -18.04 -10.96
C ALA A 198 -1.71 -18.83 -9.83
N ASN A 199 -2.54 -18.14 -9.04
CA ASN A 199 -3.27 -18.70 -7.89
C ASN A 199 -2.40 -19.29 -6.76
N ASP A 200 -1.09 -19.03 -6.78
CA ASP A 200 -0.18 -19.52 -5.75
C ASP A 200 -0.32 -18.71 -4.45
N ASN A 201 -0.13 -19.39 -3.32
CA ASN A 201 -0.03 -18.76 -2.00
C ASN A 201 1.31 -19.14 -1.37
N ALA A 202 2.35 -18.42 -1.77
CA ALA A 202 3.69 -18.69 -1.29
C ALA A 202 3.92 -18.07 0.10
N LYS A 203 4.47 -18.87 1.01
CA LYS A 203 4.81 -18.45 2.37
C LYS A 203 6.28 -18.10 2.46
N LEU A 204 6.57 -17.02 3.17
CA LEU A 204 7.92 -16.50 3.38
C LEU A 204 8.11 -16.12 4.84
N GLU A 205 9.33 -16.29 5.31
CA GLU A 205 9.74 -15.85 6.64
C GLU A 205 10.97 -14.96 6.54
N PHE A 206 10.96 -13.87 7.29
CA PHE A 206 12.10 -13.00 7.52
C PHE A 206 12.38 -12.91 9.01
N VAL A 207 13.62 -13.12 9.38
CA VAL A 207 14.08 -13.01 10.76
C VAL A 207 15.09 -11.88 10.84
N PHE A 208 14.80 -10.83 11.58
CA PHE A 208 15.77 -9.76 11.83
C PHE A 208 16.93 -10.30 12.67
N SER A 209 18.17 -9.90 12.37
CA SER A 209 19.34 -10.38 13.09
C SER A 209 19.51 -9.77 14.49
N THR A 210 18.79 -8.67 14.76
CA THR A 210 18.71 -8.03 16.07
C THR A 210 17.26 -7.77 16.43
N LYS A 211 16.95 -7.69 17.73
CA LYS A 211 15.63 -7.31 18.19
C LYS A 211 15.35 -5.85 17.80
N PRO A 212 14.34 -5.58 16.97
CA PRO A 212 13.99 -4.21 16.63
C PRO A 212 13.53 -3.45 17.89
N GLN A 213 14.02 -2.24 18.05
CA GLN A 213 13.48 -1.35 19.09
C GLN A 213 12.11 -0.86 18.66
N ASN A 214 11.17 -0.80 19.60
CA ASN A 214 9.87 -0.20 19.30
C ASN A 214 10.10 1.24 18.80
N PRO A 215 9.62 1.64 17.61
CA PRO A 215 9.82 2.99 17.08
C PRO A 215 9.28 4.09 18.00
N ALA A 216 8.28 3.77 18.83
CA ALA A 216 7.79 4.69 19.86
C ALA A 216 8.83 5.00 20.93
N ILE A 217 9.79 4.10 21.20
CA ILE A 217 10.87 4.30 22.18
C ILE A 217 12.00 5.13 21.58
N LEU A 218 12.23 5.05 20.25
CA LEU A 218 13.21 5.89 19.56
C LEU A 218 12.90 7.39 19.71
N LYS A 219 11.64 7.74 20.01
CA LYS A 219 11.20 9.10 20.33
C LYS A 219 11.83 9.67 21.60
N SER A 220 12.25 8.84 22.56
CA SER A 220 12.74 9.29 23.88
C SER A 220 14.27 9.46 23.95
N GLY A 221 15.01 9.07 22.92
CA GLY A 221 16.47 9.00 22.94
C GLY A 221 17.23 10.20 22.37
N THR A 222 16.57 11.21 21.81
CA THR A 222 17.22 12.36 21.15
C THR A 222 17.39 13.59 22.07
N GLY A 223 17.13 13.45 23.37
CA GLY A 223 17.31 14.50 24.35
C GLY A 223 18.60 14.33 25.18
N LYS A 224 19.77 14.64 24.63
CA LYS A 224 20.97 15.07 25.34
C LYS A 224 21.76 16.05 24.49
#